data_9778cb2524e47195098d1bb462892b42
#
_entry.id   9778cb2524e47195098d1bb462892b42
#
_cell.length_a   1.000
_cell.length_b   1.000
_cell.length_c   1.000
_cell.angle_alpha   90.00
_cell.angle_beta   90.00
_cell.angle_gamma   90.00
#
_symmetry.space_group_name_H-M   'P 1'
#
loop_
_entity.id
_entity.type
_entity.pdbx_description
1 polymer ?
#
loop_
_entity_poly.entity_id
_entity_poly.type
_entity_poly.pdbx_seq_one_letter_code
_entity_poly.pdbx_strand_id
1 'polypeptide(L)'
;MKIDRERSIITLKIKLRGIIMYKFLLTKLDQDVYELFAHFFEQAVEREKLNVLAEKTNLSKRRIVLVFERALDLQKAYPYFEIALHEGREMTLYFAPNFLLSKLYSVMLAESMPFQILDRLFSDKYVSLEETAQQHYVSNRTVQRKLKEVETILENYHIRLNLKIKPLFVGEEYRIRHFFHIMYWQIYDATNVR
;
A
#
# COMPACT_ATOMS: atom_id res chain seq x y z
N MET A 1 33.25 -4.50 3.35
CA MET A 1 32.44 -3.92 2.24
C MET A 1 31.46 -4.89 1.58
N LYS A 2 31.78 -6.16 1.28
CA LYS A 2 30.81 -7.15 0.77
C LYS A 2 29.78 -7.63 1.82
N ILE A 3 30.22 -7.85 3.04
CA ILE A 3 29.40 -8.37 4.17
C ILE A 3 28.32 -7.37 4.61
N ASP A 4 28.58 -6.06 4.54
CA ASP A 4 27.60 -5.04 4.91
C ASP A 4 26.50 -4.91 3.84
N ARG A 5 26.84 -5.11 2.57
CA ARG A 5 25.88 -5.13 1.47
C ARG A 5 24.92 -6.33 1.54
N GLU A 6 25.44 -7.51 1.88
CA GLU A 6 24.61 -8.71 2.05
C GLU A 6 23.71 -8.62 3.29
N ARG A 7 24.20 -8.08 4.41
CA ARG A 7 23.38 -7.79 5.59
C ARG A 7 22.30 -6.76 5.29
N SER A 8 22.63 -5.69 4.56
CA SER A 8 21.63 -4.69 4.11
C SER A 8 20.57 -5.32 3.20
N ILE A 9 20.93 -6.18 2.27
CA ILE A 9 20.01 -6.87 1.36
C ILE A 9 19.12 -7.86 2.13
N ILE A 10 19.66 -8.59 3.11
CA ILE A 10 18.89 -9.52 3.95
C ILE A 10 17.93 -8.75 4.86
N THR A 11 18.38 -7.66 5.49
CA THR A 11 17.55 -6.78 6.31
C THR A 11 16.46 -6.11 5.46
N LEU A 12 16.79 -5.69 4.23
CA LEU A 12 15.84 -5.14 3.28
C LEU A 12 14.80 -6.18 2.84
N LYS A 13 15.22 -7.43 2.55
CA LYS A 13 14.30 -8.54 2.20
C LYS A 13 13.40 -8.94 3.37
N ILE A 14 13.86 -8.88 4.61
CA ILE A 14 13.05 -9.13 5.80
C ILE A 14 12.07 -7.96 6.03
N LYS A 15 12.51 -6.71 5.90
CA LYS A 15 11.64 -5.52 5.92
C LYS A 15 10.61 -5.54 4.78
N LEU A 16 11.03 -5.88 3.56
CA LEU A 16 10.13 -6.02 2.42
C LEU A 16 9.10 -7.15 2.60
N ARG A 17 9.46 -8.28 3.23
CA ARG A 17 8.49 -9.34 3.58
C ARG A 17 7.46 -8.85 4.61
N GLY A 18 7.84 -8.02 5.57
CA GLY A 18 6.91 -7.37 6.50
C GLY A 18 5.97 -6.36 5.82
N ILE A 19 6.47 -5.59 4.85
CA ILE A 19 5.69 -4.64 4.05
C ILE A 19 4.67 -5.36 3.14
N ILE A 20 5.05 -6.53 2.60
CA ILE A 20 4.18 -7.36 1.76
C ILE A 20 2.95 -7.89 2.54
N MET A 21 2.99 -7.93 3.87
CA MET A 21 1.95 -8.54 4.70
C MET A 21 0.59 -7.83 4.60
N TYR A 22 0.55 -6.52 4.27
CA TYR A 22 -0.71 -5.75 4.13
C TYR A 22 -0.94 -5.19 2.73
N LYS A 23 -0.27 -5.75 1.71
CA LYS A 23 -0.48 -5.37 0.30
C LYS A 23 -1.95 -5.46 -0.13
N PHE A 24 -2.72 -6.33 0.49
CA PHE A 24 -4.16 -6.50 0.27
C PHE A 24 -5.02 -5.31 0.76
N LEU A 25 -4.49 -4.45 1.65
CA LEU A 25 -5.17 -3.22 2.04
C LEU A 25 -5.03 -2.12 0.98
N LEU A 26 -4.07 -2.22 0.08
CA LEU A 26 -3.92 -1.30 -1.04
C LEU A 26 -4.96 -1.58 -2.13
N THR A 27 -5.31 -0.54 -2.88
CA THR A 27 -6.05 -0.74 -4.14
C THR A 27 -5.19 -1.55 -5.12
N LYS A 28 -5.82 -2.21 -6.09
CA LYS A 28 -5.06 -2.93 -7.12
C LYS A 28 -4.14 -2.00 -7.92
N LEU A 29 -4.52 -0.74 -8.10
CA LEU A 29 -3.69 0.26 -8.77
C LEU A 29 -2.47 0.61 -7.92
N ASP A 30 -2.63 0.83 -6.62
CA ASP A 30 -1.51 1.13 -5.71
C ASP A 30 -0.56 -0.07 -5.54
N GLN A 31 -1.10 -1.31 -5.60
CA GLN A 31 -0.26 -2.52 -5.66
C GLN A 31 0.63 -2.53 -6.90
N ASP A 32 0.06 -2.18 -8.06
CA ASP A 32 0.79 -2.13 -9.32
C ASP A 32 1.81 -0.97 -9.32
N VAL A 33 1.48 0.18 -8.71
CA VAL A 33 2.45 1.28 -8.47
C VAL A 33 3.61 0.77 -7.64
N TYR A 34 3.33 0.11 -6.51
CA TYR A 34 4.37 -0.43 -5.64
C TYR A 34 5.29 -1.42 -6.37
N GLU A 35 4.73 -2.35 -7.16
CA GLU A 35 5.51 -3.31 -7.94
C GLU A 35 6.41 -2.65 -8.98
N LEU A 36 5.89 -1.64 -9.69
CA LEU A 36 6.67 -0.89 -10.66
C LEU A 36 7.82 -0.11 -9.99
N PHE A 37 7.55 0.57 -8.88
CA PHE A 37 8.56 1.30 -8.12
C PHE A 37 9.62 0.35 -7.51
N ALA A 38 9.20 -0.79 -6.97
CA ALA A 38 10.11 -1.81 -6.47
C ALA A 38 11.03 -2.33 -7.56
N HIS A 39 10.50 -2.55 -8.78
CA HIS A 39 11.31 -2.96 -9.92
C HIS A 39 12.42 -1.95 -10.25
N PHE A 40 12.08 -0.66 -10.40
CA PHE A 40 13.08 0.38 -10.67
C PHE A 40 14.10 0.51 -9.54
N PHE A 41 13.63 0.48 -8.29
CA PHE A 41 14.46 0.65 -7.10
C PHE A 41 15.43 -0.52 -6.89
N GLU A 42 14.96 -1.77 -7.00
CA GLU A 42 15.77 -2.97 -6.78
C GLU A 42 16.76 -3.23 -7.91
N GLN A 43 16.39 -2.91 -9.14
CA GLN A 43 17.27 -3.09 -10.31
C GLN A 43 18.22 -1.91 -10.52
N ALA A 44 18.09 -0.82 -9.75
CA ALA A 44 18.85 0.43 -9.93
C ALA A 44 18.78 0.95 -11.37
N VAL A 45 17.60 0.85 -11.99
CA VAL A 45 17.34 1.32 -13.35
C VAL A 45 16.60 2.64 -13.29
N GLU A 46 17.03 3.61 -14.07
CA GLU A 46 16.40 4.94 -14.14
C GLU A 46 15.48 5.12 -15.35
N ARG A 47 15.68 4.30 -16.39
CA ARG A 47 14.92 4.38 -17.66
C ARG A 47 14.65 2.99 -18.21
N GLU A 48 13.41 2.73 -18.60
CA GLU A 48 13.05 1.47 -19.24
C GLU A 48 11.92 1.62 -20.26
N LYS A 49 11.97 0.78 -21.32
CA LYS A 49 10.92 0.74 -22.36
C LYS A 49 9.64 0.12 -21.81
N LEU A 50 8.49 0.65 -22.21
CA LEU A 50 7.18 0.14 -21.76
C LEU A 50 6.94 -1.35 -22.10
N ASN A 51 7.51 -1.84 -23.22
CA ASN A 51 7.44 -3.26 -23.56
C ASN A 51 8.14 -4.13 -22.51
N VAL A 52 9.34 -3.72 -22.10
CA VAL A 52 10.16 -4.43 -21.10
C VAL A 52 9.49 -4.36 -19.72
N LEU A 53 8.97 -3.17 -19.35
CA LEU A 53 8.20 -3.03 -18.11
C LEU A 53 6.97 -3.94 -18.10
N ALA A 54 6.25 -4.01 -19.22
CA ALA A 54 5.07 -4.87 -19.34
C ALA A 54 5.40 -6.36 -19.11
N GLU A 55 6.52 -6.83 -19.67
CA GLU A 55 7.00 -8.21 -19.47
C GLU A 55 7.42 -8.45 -18.02
N LYS A 56 8.24 -7.54 -17.46
CA LYS A 56 8.80 -7.70 -16.10
C LYS A 56 7.77 -7.56 -14.97
N THR A 57 6.80 -6.68 -15.13
CA THR A 57 5.76 -6.42 -14.13
C THR A 57 4.46 -7.19 -14.38
N ASN A 58 4.37 -7.91 -15.51
CA ASN A 58 3.14 -8.57 -15.96
C ASN A 58 1.94 -7.60 -16.07
N LEU A 59 2.19 -6.33 -16.36
CA LEU A 59 1.19 -5.29 -16.55
C LEU A 59 1.02 -4.98 -18.05
N SER A 60 -0.22 -4.75 -18.49
CA SER A 60 -0.43 -4.23 -19.84
C SER A 60 0.10 -2.79 -19.96
N LYS A 61 0.49 -2.36 -21.16
CA LYS A 61 0.92 -0.97 -21.43
C LYS A 61 -0.12 0.05 -20.96
N ARG A 62 -1.41 -0.20 -21.21
CA ARG A 62 -2.49 0.65 -20.73
C ARG A 62 -2.50 0.73 -19.20
N ARG A 63 -2.23 -0.37 -18.52
CA ARG A 63 -2.15 -0.41 -17.07
C ARG A 63 -0.95 0.37 -16.54
N ILE A 64 0.20 0.31 -17.22
CA ILE A 64 1.40 1.10 -16.88
C ILE A 64 1.11 2.60 -17.01
N VAL A 65 0.33 3.04 -18.01
CA VAL A 65 -0.08 4.46 -18.11
C VAL A 65 -0.93 4.88 -16.91
N LEU A 66 -1.88 4.05 -16.47
CA LEU A 66 -2.68 4.34 -15.25
C LEU A 66 -1.80 4.37 -13.98
N VAL A 67 -0.79 3.49 -13.91
CA VAL A 67 0.21 3.51 -12.81
C VAL A 67 1.00 4.80 -12.84
N PHE A 68 1.41 5.27 -14.01
CA PHE A 68 2.09 6.55 -14.19
C PHE A 68 1.23 7.74 -13.73
N GLU A 69 -0.04 7.81 -14.15
CA GLU A 69 -0.97 8.85 -13.71
C GLU A 69 -1.14 8.85 -12.18
N ARG A 70 -1.31 7.67 -11.59
CA ARG A 70 -1.40 7.53 -10.13
C ARG A 70 -0.11 7.94 -9.43
N ALA A 71 1.06 7.61 -10.00
CA ALA A 71 2.35 8.02 -9.46
C ALA A 71 2.53 9.53 -9.45
N LEU A 72 2.05 10.25 -10.48
CA LEU A 72 2.04 11.72 -10.49
C LEU A 72 1.20 12.31 -9.35
N ASP A 73 0.08 11.68 -8.99
CA ASP A 73 -0.71 12.12 -7.85
C ASP A 73 0.03 11.85 -6.52
N LEU A 74 0.65 10.69 -6.38
CA LEU A 74 1.46 10.34 -5.21
C LEU A 74 2.68 11.26 -5.04
N GLN A 75 3.28 11.73 -6.13
CA GLN A 75 4.40 12.67 -6.11
C GLN A 75 4.04 13.98 -5.38
N LYS A 76 2.78 14.43 -5.45
CA LYS A 76 2.30 15.62 -4.74
C LYS A 76 2.36 15.45 -3.21
N ALA A 77 2.05 14.25 -2.73
CA ALA A 77 2.07 13.92 -1.30
C ALA A 77 3.45 13.45 -0.82
N TYR A 78 4.25 12.86 -1.71
CA TYR A 78 5.58 12.30 -1.42
C TYR A 78 6.59 12.69 -2.52
N PRO A 79 7.16 13.93 -2.48
CA PRO A 79 7.98 14.50 -3.56
C PRO A 79 9.45 14.01 -3.54
N TYR A 80 9.69 12.73 -3.26
CA TYR A 80 11.04 12.16 -3.19
C TYR A 80 11.37 11.26 -4.39
N PHE A 81 10.64 11.42 -5.48
CA PHE A 81 10.91 10.78 -6.77
C PHE A 81 10.40 11.67 -7.90
N GLU A 82 10.96 11.47 -9.08
CA GLU A 82 10.51 12.11 -10.32
C GLU A 82 10.17 11.02 -11.33
N ILE A 83 9.00 11.11 -11.96
CA ILE A 83 8.54 10.17 -12.96
C ILE A 83 8.14 10.88 -14.23
N ALA A 84 8.55 10.35 -15.39
CA ALA A 84 8.14 10.86 -16.70
C ALA A 84 7.88 9.73 -17.68
N LEU A 85 6.94 9.97 -18.59
CA LEU A 85 6.60 9.07 -19.69
C LEU A 85 6.94 9.77 -21.02
N HIS A 86 7.95 9.28 -21.74
CA HIS A 86 8.45 9.85 -22.97
C HIS A 86 7.74 9.23 -24.19
N GLU A 87 7.00 10.04 -24.93
CA GLU A 87 6.27 9.64 -26.15
C GLU A 87 5.43 8.36 -26.02
N GLY A 88 5.04 8.00 -24.79
CA GLY A 88 4.32 6.75 -24.51
C GLY A 88 5.12 5.46 -24.76
N ARG A 89 6.45 5.54 -24.87
CA ARG A 89 7.33 4.41 -25.20
C ARG A 89 8.33 4.05 -24.13
N GLU A 90 8.78 5.02 -23.35
CA GLU A 90 9.77 4.85 -22.30
C GLU A 90 9.34 5.58 -21.04
N MET A 91 9.61 4.98 -19.89
CA MET A 91 9.39 5.57 -18.57
C MET A 91 10.74 5.85 -17.92
N THR A 92 10.86 7.03 -17.30
CA THR A 92 11.97 7.35 -16.40
C THR A 92 11.45 7.50 -15.00
N LEU A 93 12.20 7.00 -14.01
CA LEU A 93 11.89 7.11 -12.60
C LEU A 93 13.20 7.36 -11.82
N TYR A 94 13.32 8.55 -11.26
CA TYR A 94 14.46 8.95 -10.45
C TYR A 94 14.07 9.02 -8.99
N PHE A 95 14.91 8.49 -8.12
CA PHE A 95 14.70 8.51 -6.68
C PHE A 95 15.64 9.52 -6.02
N ALA A 96 15.09 10.39 -5.17
CA ALA A 96 15.90 11.25 -4.32
C ALA A 96 16.71 10.40 -3.32
N PRO A 97 17.88 10.89 -2.82
CA PRO A 97 18.73 10.13 -1.89
C PRO A 97 18.02 9.65 -0.62
N ASN A 98 16.98 10.36 -0.20
CA ASN A 98 16.16 10.05 0.97
C ASN A 98 14.82 9.38 0.63
N PHE A 99 14.67 8.90 -0.62
CA PHE A 99 13.52 8.09 -1.00
C PHE A 99 13.51 6.76 -0.23
N LEU A 100 12.34 6.42 0.31
CA LEU A 100 12.09 5.15 0.97
C LEU A 100 10.83 4.51 0.36
N LEU A 101 10.97 3.33 -0.21
CA LEU A 101 9.85 2.58 -0.78
C LEU A 101 8.78 2.26 0.28
N SER A 102 9.21 2.02 1.54
CA SER A 102 8.31 1.85 2.68
C SER A 102 7.47 3.10 2.98
N LYS A 103 8.05 4.30 2.77
CA LYS A 103 7.34 5.55 2.96
C LYS A 103 6.28 5.78 1.88
N LEU A 104 6.62 5.51 0.61
CA LEU A 104 5.66 5.53 -0.49
C LEU A 104 4.49 4.57 -0.20
N TYR A 105 4.80 3.35 0.25
CA TYR A 105 3.78 2.37 0.66
C TYR A 105 2.86 2.93 1.76
N SER A 106 3.42 3.57 2.79
CA SER A 106 2.65 4.15 3.89
C SER A 106 1.71 5.26 3.44
N VAL A 107 2.15 6.09 2.50
CA VAL A 107 1.29 7.14 1.90
C VAL A 107 0.10 6.49 1.17
N MET A 108 0.35 5.50 0.31
CA MET A 108 -0.71 4.77 -0.38
C MET A 108 -1.65 4.05 0.59
N LEU A 109 -1.11 3.46 1.66
CA LEU A 109 -1.91 2.76 2.66
C LEU A 109 -2.82 3.72 3.43
N ALA A 110 -2.31 4.87 3.85
CA ALA A 110 -3.10 5.88 4.56
C ALA A 110 -4.28 6.42 3.72
N GLU A 111 -4.14 6.48 2.41
CA GLU A 111 -5.20 6.89 1.47
C GLU A 111 -6.19 5.75 1.16
N SER A 112 -5.86 4.51 1.48
CA SER A 112 -6.69 3.37 1.09
C SER A 112 -7.96 3.26 1.93
N MET A 113 -9.10 3.08 1.28
CA MET A 113 -10.39 2.92 1.97
C MET A 113 -10.43 1.70 2.92
N PRO A 114 -9.90 0.51 2.58
CA PRO A 114 -9.85 -0.60 3.52
C PRO A 114 -9.10 -0.28 4.81
N PHE A 115 -7.97 0.43 4.71
CA PHE A 115 -7.22 0.87 5.88
C PHE A 115 -8.03 1.87 6.71
N GLN A 116 -8.62 2.89 6.08
CA GLN A 116 -9.40 3.92 6.78
C GLN A 116 -10.65 3.33 7.47
N ILE A 117 -11.29 2.32 6.87
CA ILE A 117 -12.37 1.59 7.52
C ILE A 117 -11.85 0.86 8.76
N LEU A 118 -10.75 0.12 8.66
CA LEU A 118 -10.13 -0.60 9.79
C LEU A 118 -9.71 0.34 10.91
N ASP A 119 -9.09 1.48 10.57
CA ASP A 119 -8.69 2.50 11.52
C ASP A 119 -9.89 3.06 12.30
N ARG A 120 -10.98 3.37 11.62
CA ARG A 120 -12.22 3.86 12.24
C ARG A 120 -12.90 2.80 13.11
N LEU A 121 -12.91 1.55 12.66
CA LEU A 121 -13.45 0.44 13.45
C LEU A 121 -12.63 0.22 14.73
N PHE A 122 -11.30 0.26 14.62
CA PHE A 122 -10.41 0.06 15.76
C PHE A 122 -10.46 1.21 16.77
N SER A 123 -10.54 2.45 16.27
CA SER A 123 -10.62 3.65 17.10
C SER A 123 -12.05 3.94 17.63
N ASP A 124 -13.00 3.05 17.41
CA ASP A 124 -14.44 3.18 17.78
C ASP A 124 -15.11 4.42 17.14
N LYS A 125 -14.61 4.85 15.98
CA LYS A 125 -15.12 6.00 15.21
C LYS A 125 -15.98 5.61 14.01
N TYR A 126 -16.19 4.32 13.80
CA TYR A 126 -17.06 3.85 12.73
C TYR A 126 -18.52 4.02 13.15
N VAL A 127 -19.29 4.76 12.35
CA VAL A 127 -20.68 5.05 12.63
C VAL A 127 -21.62 4.21 11.76
N SER A 128 -21.55 4.37 10.43
CA SER A 128 -22.44 3.64 9.51
C SER A 128 -21.85 3.50 8.11
N LEU A 129 -22.52 2.67 7.29
CA LEU A 129 -22.21 2.54 5.86
C LEU A 129 -22.46 3.86 5.12
N GLU A 130 -23.54 4.53 5.46
CA GLU A 130 -23.97 5.77 4.81
C GLU A 130 -22.97 6.89 5.05
N GLU A 131 -22.54 7.07 6.29
CA GLU A 131 -21.52 8.06 6.65
C GLU A 131 -20.20 7.77 5.96
N THR A 132 -19.77 6.50 5.96
CA THR A 132 -18.53 6.09 5.27
C THR A 132 -18.63 6.34 3.76
N ALA A 133 -19.79 6.07 3.15
CA ALA A 133 -20.03 6.31 1.74
C ALA A 133 -19.97 7.81 1.40
N GLN A 134 -20.55 8.66 2.23
CA GLN A 134 -20.49 10.12 2.07
C GLN A 134 -19.06 10.65 2.19
N GLN A 135 -18.30 10.21 3.19
CA GLN A 135 -16.92 10.65 3.40
C GLN A 135 -15.98 10.30 2.25
N HIS A 136 -16.21 9.15 1.63
CA HIS A 136 -15.39 8.68 0.50
C HIS A 136 -15.98 9.03 -0.87
N TYR A 137 -17.12 9.74 -0.92
CA TYR A 137 -17.81 10.06 -2.16
C TYR A 137 -18.11 8.83 -3.04
N VAL A 138 -18.54 7.74 -2.40
CA VAL A 138 -18.85 6.46 -3.07
C VAL A 138 -20.25 5.97 -2.72
N SER A 139 -20.74 4.93 -3.42
CA SER A 139 -22.03 4.30 -3.09
C SER A 139 -21.90 3.39 -1.84
N ASN A 140 -23.02 3.20 -1.11
CA ASN A 140 -23.11 2.22 -0.02
C ASN A 140 -22.68 0.83 -0.46
N ARG A 141 -23.00 0.43 -1.69
CA ARG A 141 -22.58 -0.85 -2.28
C ARG A 141 -21.05 -0.96 -2.36
N THR A 142 -20.37 0.14 -2.67
CA THR A 142 -18.89 0.16 -2.70
C THR A 142 -18.33 -0.06 -1.31
N VAL A 143 -18.87 0.61 -0.28
CA VAL A 143 -18.45 0.44 1.11
C VAL A 143 -18.71 -0.99 1.59
N GLN A 144 -19.89 -1.55 1.31
CA GLN A 144 -20.20 -2.95 1.65
C GLN A 144 -19.20 -3.94 1.05
N ARG A 145 -18.82 -3.75 -0.22
CA ARG A 145 -17.79 -4.58 -0.85
C ARG A 145 -16.45 -4.44 -0.16
N LYS A 146 -16.06 -3.21 0.23
CA LYS A 146 -14.79 -2.97 0.94
C LYS A 146 -14.81 -3.53 2.36
N LEU A 147 -15.93 -3.46 3.06
CA LEU A 147 -16.09 -4.13 4.35
C LEU A 147 -15.93 -5.64 4.21
N LYS A 148 -16.52 -6.25 3.19
CA LYS A 148 -16.35 -7.68 2.94
C LYS A 148 -14.91 -8.06 2.61
N GLU A 149 -14.19 -7.22 1.87
CA GLU A 149 -12.74 -7.38 1.66
C GLU A 149 -11.98 -7.35 3.01
N VAL A 150 -12.32 -6.37 3.89
CA VAL A 150 -11.75 -6.24 5.24
C VAL A 150 -12.07 -7.48 6.10
N GLU A 151 -13.31 -7.97 6.08
CA GLU A 151 -13.71 -9.20 6.80
C GLU A 151 -12.86 -10.39 6.35
N THR A 152 -12.73 -10.61 5.03
CA THR A 152 -11.90 -11.70 4.49
C THR A 152 -10.44 -11.58 4.94
N ILE A 153 -9.91 -10.37 5.02
CA ILE A 153 -8.57 -10.11 5.52
C ILE A 153 -8.44 -10.52 6.99
N LEU A 154 -9.35 -10.05 7.83
CA LEU A 154 -9.36 -10.35 9.27
C LEU A 154 -9.51 -11.85 9.54
N GLU A 155 -10.33 -12.55 8.75
CA GLU A 155 -10.51 -14.01 8.85
C GLU A 155 -9.20 -14.77 8.65
N ASN A 156 -8.31 -14.33 7.74
CA ASN A 156 -6.98 -14.92 7.57
C ASN A 156 -6.11 -14.83 8.84
N TYR A 157 -6.42 -13.89 9.73
CA TYR A 157 -5.78 -13.73 11.05
C TYR A 157 -6.63 -14.34 12.19
N HIS A 158 -7.68 -15.09 11.85
CA HIS A 158 -8.65 -15.64 12.81
C HIS A 158 -9.36 -14.58 13.64
N ILE A 159 -9.59 -13.41 13.05
CA ILE A 159 -10.34 -12.31 13.63
C ILE A 159 -11.65 -12.19 12.86
N ARG A 160 -12.77 -12.17 13.55
CA ARG A 160 -14.09 -11.91 12.95
C ARG A 160 -14.55 -10.50 13.27
N LEU A 161 -15.18 -9.85 12.30
CA LEU A 161 -15.80 -8.53 12.48
C LEU A 161 -17.29 -8.70 12.83
N ASN A 162 -17.72 -8.03 13.88
CA ASN A 162 -19.13 -7.97 14.29
C ASN A 162 -19.59 -6.51 14.37
N LEU A 163 -20.23 -6.02 13.32
CA LEU A 163 -20.70 -4.64 13.26
C LEU A 163 -21.98 -4.36 14.05
N LYS A 164 -22.64 -5.40 14.57
CA LYS A 164 -23.94 -5.28 15.25
C LYS A 164 -23.82 -5.17 16.74
N ILE A 165 -22.84 -5.84 17.34
CA ILE A 165 -22.69 -5.99 18.78
C ILE A 165 -21.22 -5.84 19.15
N LYS A 166 -20.90 -5.05 20.18
CA LYS A 166 -19.53 -4.95 20.71
C LYS A 166 -19.17 -6.21 21.51
N PRO A 167 -17.90 -6.65 21.49
CA PRO A 167 -16.78 -6.03 20.79
C PRO A 167 -16.86 -6.21 19.27
N LEU A 168 -16.43 -5.20 18.52
CA LEU A 168 -16.45 -5.23 17.05
C LEU A 168 -15.53 -6.31 16.47
N PHE A 169 -14.39 -6.56 17.12
CA PHE A 169 -13.43 -7.60 16.74
C PHE A 169 -13.54 -8.79 17.69
N VAL A 170 -13.79 -9.96 17.13
CA VAL A 170 -13.98 -11.21 17.89
C VAL A 170 -12.88 -12.19 17.48
N GLY A 171 -12.06 -12.58 18.47
CA GLY A 171 -10.92 -13.48 18.30
C GLY A 171 -10.03 -13.48 19.52
N GLU A 172 -8.91 -14.18 19.45
CA GLU A 172 -7.92 -14.16 20.52
C GLU A 172 -7.28 -12.76 20.61
N GLU A 173 -7.27 -12.18 21.80
CA GLU A 173 -6.83 -10.79 22.02
C GLU A 173 -5.42 -10.52 21.50
N TYR A 174 -4.49 -11.47 21.64
CA TYR A 174 -3.14 -11.31 21.12
C TYR A 174 -3.09 -11.21 19.61
N ARG A 175 -3.99 -11.90 18.86
CA ARG A 175 -4.08 -11.82 17.40
C ARG A 175 -4.60 -10.46 16.96
N ILE A 176 -5.63 -9.95 17.65
CA ILE A 176 -6.18 -8.62 17.38
C ILE A 176 -5.11 -7.56 17.63
N ARG A 177 -4.45 -7.58 18.77
CA ARG A 177 -3.36 -6.65 19.11
C ARG A 177 -2.21 -6.73 18.10
N HIS A 178 -1.79 -7.94 17.75
CA HIS A 178 -0.69 -8.16 16.80
C HIS A 178 -1.03 -7.61 15.41
N PHE A 179 -2.25 -7.90 14.92
CA PHE A 179 -2.72 -7.39 13.62
C PHE A 179 -2.66 -5.87 13.56
N PHE A 180 -3.28 -5.18 14.51
CA PHE A 180 -3.31 -3.72 14.52
C PHE A 180 -1.94 -3.11 14.83
N HIS A 181 -1.15 -3.72 15.70
CA HIS A 181 0.20 -3.26 15.98
C HIS A 181 1.04 -3.22 14.70
N ILE A 182 1.08 -4.31 13.92
CA ILE A 182 1.85 -4.34 12.68
C ILE A 182 1.25 -3.38 11.64
N MET A 183 -0.08 -3.29 11.52
CA MET A 183 -0.75 -2.38 10.60
C MET A 183 -0.35 -0.92 10.87
N TYR A 184 -0.38 -0.48 12.12
CA TYR A 184 0.01 0.87 12.49
C TYR A 184 1.52 1.09 12.43
N TRP A 185 2.32 0.10 12.82
CA TRP A 185 3.77 0.20 12.75
C TRP A 185 4.25 0.49 11.33
N GLN A 186 3.65 -0.12 10.32
CA GLN A 186 3.97 0.15 8.91
C GLN A 186 3.72 1.59 8.47
N ILE A 187 2.74 2.27 9.07
CA ILE A 187 2.44 3.67 8.77
C ILE A 187 3.35 4.61 9.57
N TYR A 188 3.49 4.37 10.87
CA TYR A 188 4.17 5.29 11.77
C TYR A 188 5.70 5.19 11.71
N ASP A 189 6.28 4.00 11.52
CA ASP A 189 7.73 3.84 11.35
C ASP A 189 8.24 4.60 10.11
N ALA A 190 7.46 4.61 9.05
CA ALA A 190 7.79 5.36 7.85
C ALA A 190 7.63 6.89 8.01
N THR A 191 6.88 7.37 9.02
CA THR A 191 6.70 8.82 9.26
C THR A 191 7.76 9.40 10.20
N ASN A 192 8.43 8.57 11.02
CA ASN A 192 9.35 9.01 12.08
C ASN A 192 10.85 8.98 11.70
N VAL A 193 11.20 8.72 10.44
CA VAL A 193 12.58 8.90 9.96
C VAL A 193 12.77 10.40 9.71
N ARG A 194 13.17 11.15 10.77
CA ARG A 194 13.72 12.50 10.67
C ARG A 194 15.21 12.44 10.40
#